data_d99e5c113cb0dd902f6b46aef38b0ab1
#
_entry.id   d99e5c113cb0dd902f6b46aef38b0ab1
#
_cell.length_a   1.000
_cell.length_b   1.000
_cell.length_c   1.000
_cell.angle_alpha   90.00
_cell.angle_beta   90.00
_cell.angle_gamma   90.00
#
_symmetry.space_group_name_H-M   'P 1'
#
loop_
_entity.id
_entity.type
_entity.pdbx_description
1 polymer ?
#
loop_
_entity_poly.entity_id
_entity_poly.type
_entity_poly.pdbx_seq_one_letter_code
_entity_poly.pdbx_strand_id
1 'polypeptide(L)'
;NFAYSMVFGLLSGNNNIIRLPSKNFPQIKLLCDILIKISKKKKFRKCFKRLLLIKYDNSDLISSQLSKDVEARIIWGGDKTVNKFKSFITKPRCIDLAFANRYSISVIDSNKIERLNSKDLKILAKKFYNDTYTMDQFGCSSPNSVFWLGKNNDAKKNFWFQLSKIVNK
;
A
#
# COMPACT_ATOMS: atom_id res chain seq x y z
N ASN A 1 4.22 -3.64 1.42
CA ASN A 1 2.83 -3.91 1.86
C ASN A 1 2.77 -5.02 2.91
N PHE A 2 3.52 -6.15 2.76
CA PHE A 2 3.46 -7.26 3.72
C PHE A 2 3.77 -6.85 5.17
N ALA A 3 4.65 -5.88 5.38
CA ALA A 3 5.01 -5.40 6.72
C ALA A 3 3.80 -4.80 7.46
N TYR A 4 2.93 -4.07 6.78
CA TYR A 4 1.69 -3.56 7.38
C TYR A 4 0.77 -4.70 7.81
N SER A 5 0.51 -5.66 6.91
CA SER A 5 -0.34 -6.82 7.22
C SER A 5 0.22 -7.62 8.40
N MET A 6 1.54 -7.80 8.44
CA MET A 6 2.24 -8.47 9.54
C MET A 6 2.01 -7.76 10.88
N VAL A 7 2.22 -6.43 10.92
CA VAL A 7 2.07 -5.66 12.16
C VAL A 7 0.63 -5.71 12.65
N PHE A 8 -0.35 -5.45 11.78
CA PHE A 8 -1.77 -5.51 12.16
C PHE A 8 -2.18 -6.91 12.61
N GLY A 9 -1.77 -7.95 11.91
CA GLY A 9 -2.07 -9.32 12.30
C GLY A 9 -1.48 -9.69 13.66
N LEU A 10 -0.24 -9.28 13.96
CA LEU A 10 0.39 -9.53 15.26
C LEU A 10 -0.25 -8.71 16.38
N LEU A 11 -0.58 -7.44 16.16
CA LEU A 11 -1.25 -6.59 17.14
C LEU A 11 -2.66 -7.10 17.48
N SER A 12 -3.35 -7.68 16.50
CA SER A 12 -4.66 -8.32 16.70
C SER A 12 -4.56 -9.71 17.36
N GLY A 13 -3.36 -10.18 17.69
CA GLY A 13 -3.13 -11.46 18.35
C GLY A 13 -3.21 -12.69 17.46
N ASN A 14 -3.25 -12.52 16.14
CA ASN A 14 -3.34 -13.61 15.18
C ASN A 14 -2.00 -14.33 14.97
N ASN A 15 -2.06 -15.58 14.54
CA ASN A 15 -0.94 -16.26 13.93
C ASN A 15 -0.83 -15.82 12.46
N ASN A 16 0.38 -15.55 12.00
CA ASN A 16 0.60 -14.97 10.68
C ASN A 16 1.54 -15.83 9.85
N ILE A 17 1.11 -16.19 8.65
CA ILE A 17 1.95 -16.74 7.60
C ILE A 17 2.12 -15.64 6.55
N ILE A 18 3.33 -15.13 6.39
CA ILE A 18 3.62 -14.03 5.48
C ILE A 18 4.47 -14.55 4.31
N ARG A 19 3.90 -14.45 3.12
CA ARG A 19 4.67 -14.72 1.90
C ARG A 19 5.48 -13.48 1.54
N LEU A 20 6.80 -13.63 1.49
CA LEU A 20 7.70 -12.61 1.00
C LEU A 20 7.66 -12.55 -0.55
N PRO A 21 7.91 -11.37 -1.14
CA PRO A 21 8.03 -11.25 -2.60
C PRO A 21 9.12 -12.17 -3.16
N SER A 22 8.88 -12.72 -4.35
CA SER A 22 9.88 -13.56 -5.05
C SER A 22 11.09 -12.76 -5.48
N LYS A 23 10.89 -11.48 -5.87
CA LYS A 23 11.98 -10.56 -6.22
C LYS A 23 12.82 -10.20 -4.98
N ASN A 24 14.12 -10.15 -5.15
CA ASN A 24 15.05 -9.76 -4.11
C ASN A 24 15.13 -8.23 -4.03
N PHE A 25 14.60 -7.67 -2.96
CA PHE A 25 14.74 -6.25 -2.64
C PHE A 25 15.63 -6.11 -1.39
N PRO A 26 16.67 -5.25 -1.42
CA PRO A 26 17.56 -5.03 -0.26
C PRO A 26 16.78 -4.66 1.02
N GLN A 27 15.71 -3.88 0.86
CA GLN A 27 14.84 -3.45 1.98
C GLN A 27 14.15 -4.64 2.67
N ILE A 28 13.76 -5.68 1.92
CA ILE A 28 13.14 -6.88 2.49
C ILE A 28 14.17 -7.66 3.29
N LYS A 29 15.38 -7.82 2.75
CA LYS A 29 16.48 -8.48 3.47
C LYS A 29 16.77 -7.76 4.78
N LEU A 30 16.95 -6.43 4.73
CA LEU A 30 17.19 -5.62 5.92
C LEU A 30 16.07 -5.79 6.97
N LEU A 31 14.80 -5.76 6.54
CA LEU A 31 13.67 -5.97 7.44
C LEU A 31 13.70 -7.37 8.07
N CYS A 32 13.96 -8.41 7.30
CA CYS A 32 14.09 -9.78 7.82
C CYS A 32 15.23 -9.88 8.84
N ASP A 33 16.40 -9.29 8.57
CA ASP A 33 17.55 -9.29 9.47
C ASP A 33 17.21 -8.57 10.80
N ILE A 34 16.49 -7.46 10.75
CA ILE A 34 15.99 -6.75 11.92
C ILE A 34 15.01 -7.63 12.71
N LEU A 35 14.06 -8.27 12.05
CA LEU A 35 13.09 -9.16 12.69
C LEU A 35 13.78 -10.34 13.37
N ILE A 36 14.79 -10.94 12.73
CA ILE A 36 15.60 -12.02 13.32
C ILE A 36 16.34 -11.51 14.58
N LYS A 37 16.93 -10.32 14.54
CA LYS A 37 17.58 -9.72 15.71
C LYS A 37 16.60 -9.49 16.87
N ILE A 38 15.41 -8.99 16.57
CA ILE A 38 14.38 -8.71 17.57
C ILE A 38 13.81 -10.02 18.16
N SER A 39 13.64 -11.07 17.34
CA SER A 39 13.10 -12.36 17.79
C SER A 39 13.94 -13.04 18.88
N LYS A 40 15.24 -12.77 18.88
CA LYS A 40 16.19 -13.29 19.92
C LYS A 40 15.96 -12.66 21.29
N LYS A 41 15.30 -11.50 21.38
CA LYS A 41 15.06 -10.81 22.65
C LYS A 41 13.91 -11.49 23.41
N LYS A 42 14.13 -11.86 24.68
CA LYS A 42 13.15 -12.55 25.55
C LYS A 42 11.77 -11.87 25.55
N LYS A 43 11.74 -10.53 25.55
CA LYS A 43 10.53 -9.71 25.55
C LYS A 43 9.59 -10.01 24.36
N PHE A 44 10.15 -10.32 23.18
CA PHE A 44 9.37 -10.49 21.94
C PHE A 44 9.15 -11.96 21.56
N ARG A 45 9.67 -12.91 22.33
CA ARG A 45 9.60 -14.35 22.01
C ARG A 45 8.17 -14.86 21.79
N LYS A 46 7.22 -14.41 22.58
CA LYS A 46 5.79 -14.81 22.43
C LYS A 46 5.20 -14.29 21.11
N CYS A 47 5.54 -13.06 20.71
CA CYS A 47 5.09 -12.46 19.46
C CYS A 47 5.63 -13.23 18.25
N PHE A 48 6.94 -13.54 18.24
CA PHE A 48 7.56 -14.22 17.12
C PHE A 48 7.17 -15.70 16.97
N LYS A 49 6.64 -16.35 18.00
CA LYS A 49 6.01 -17.68 17.88
C LYS A 49 4.77 -17.68 16.98
N ARG A 50 4.17 -16.52 16.76
CA ARG A 50 2.98 -16.31 15.92
C ARG A 50 3.31 -15.81 14.52
N LEU A 51 4.58 -15.81 14.13
CA LEU A 51 5.02 -15.28 12.84
C LEU A 51 5.84 -16.32 12.08
N LEU A 52 5.38 -16.67 10.89
CA LEU A 52 6.10 -17.47 9.91
C LEU A 52 6.32 -16.64 8.65
N LEU A 53 7.57 -16.38 8.31
CA LEU A 53 7.96 -15.76 7.04
C LEU A 53 8.36 -16.85 6.07
N ILE A 54 7.72 -16.91 4.91
CA ILE A 54 8.00 -17.90 3.89
C ILE A 54 8.33 -17.22 2.56
N LYS A 55 9.21 -17.85 1.81
CA LYS A 55 9.52 -17.42 0.44
C LYS A 55 9.47 -18.63 -0.47
N TYR A 56 8.71 -18.53 -1.54
CA TYR A 56 8.62 -19.53 -2.59
C TYR A 56 8.32 -18.86 -3.93
N ASP A 57 8.68 -19.52 -5.00
CA ASP A 57 8.38 -19.05 -6.35
C ASP A 57 6.87 -19.13 -6.63
N ASN A 58 6.45 -18.70 -7.82
CA ASN A 58 5.03 -18.62 -8.14
C ASN A 58 4.43 -20.05 -8.30
N SER A 59 4.15 -20.70 -7.16
CA SER A 59 3.58 -22.05 -7.08
C SER A 59 2.12 -21.99 -6.62
N ASP A 60 1.23 -22.47 -7.48
CA ASP A 60 -0.20 -22.59 -7.19
C ASP A 60 -0.46 -23.71 -6.18
N LEU A 61 0.32 -24.76 -6.23
CA LEU A 61 0.22 -25.87 -5.29
C LEU A 61 0.43 -25.41 -3.86
N ILE A 62 1.54 -24.67 -3.60
CA ILE A 62 1.84 -24.14 -2.25
C ILE A 62 0.79 -23.12 -1.83
N SER A 63 0.43 -22.20 -2.74
CA SER A 63 -0.54 -21.14 -2.46
C SER A 63 -1.94 -21.68 -2.16
N SER A 64 -2.39 -22.71 -2.89
CA SER A 64 -3.68 -23.36 -2.66
C SER A 64 -3.68 -24.15 -1.35
N GLN A 65 -2.60 -24.86 -1.03
CA GLN A 65 -2.49 -25.58 0.23
C GLN A 65 -2.56 -24.63 1.43
N LEU A 66 -1.80 -23.55 1.41
CA LEU A 66 -1.86 -22.53 2.47
C LEU A 66 -3.26 -21.91 2.59
N SER A 67 -3.95 -21.70 1.46
CA SER A 67 -5.31 -21.15 1.45
C SER A 67 -6.34 -22.04 2.14
N LYS A 68 -6.15 -23.36 2.13
CA LYS A 68 -7.05 -24.32 2.82
C LYS A 68 -6.96 -24.24 4.34
N ASP A 69 -5.80 -23.83 4.86
CA ASP A 69 -5.50 -23.95 6.30
C ASP A 69 -5.76 -22.65 7.10
N VAL A 70 -5.93 -21.53 6.42
CA VAL A 70 -6.08 -20.22 7.08
C VAL A 70 -7.53 -19.80 7.27
N GLU A 71 -7.78 -18.96 8.28
CA GLU A 71 -9.08 -18.36 8.59
C GLU A 71 -9.29 -17.01 7.90
N ALA A 72 -8.18 -16.35 7.48
CA ALA A 72 -8.25 -15.10 6.72
C ALA A 72 -7.07 -15.00 5.76
N ARG A 73 -7.31 -14.40 4.59
CA ARG A 73 -6.26 -14.10 3.62
C ARG A 73 -6.23 -12.61 3.33
N ILE A 74 -5.04 -12.02 3.37
CA ILE A 74 -4.80 -10.66 2.93
C ILE A 74 -4.06 -10.74 1.59
N ILE A 75 -4.73 -10.34 0.52
CA ILE A 75 -4.24 -10.50 -0.84
C ILE A 75 -3.87 -9.14 -1.42
N TRP A 76 -2.57 -8.89 -1.59
CA TRP A 76 -2.05 -7.70 -2.25
C TRP A 76 -1.61 -8.06 -3.68
N GLY A 77 -2.22 -7.45 -4.68
CA GLY A 77 -1.83 -7.69 -6.06
C GLY A 77 -2.80 -7.09 -7.06
N GLY A 78 -2.45 -7.15 -8.34
CA GLY A 78 -3.36 -6.77 -9.41
C GLY A 78 -4.55 -7.72 -9.52
N ASP A 79 -5.56 -7.33 -10.28
CA ASP A 79 -6.84 -8.04 -10.39
C ASP A 79 -6.67 -9.51 -10.76
N LYS A 80 -5.73 -9.83 -11.67
CA LYS A 80 -5.41 -11.22 -12.04
C LYS A 80 -4.95 -12.05 -10.84
N THR A 81 -4.10 -11.46 -9.98
CA THR A 81 -3.60 -12.13 -8.78
C THR A 81 -4.72 -12.34 -7.77
N VAL A 82 -5.52 -11.31 -7.54
CA VAL A 82 -6.66 -11.39 -6.61
C VAL A 82 -7.65 -12.46 -7.06
N ASN A 83 -8.03 -12.47 -8.33
CA ASN A 83 -8.95 -13.46 -8.90
C ASN A 83 -8.39 -14.87 -8.81
N LYS A 84 -7.08 -15.05 -9.07
CA LYS A 84 -6.40 -16.33 -8.90
C LYS A 84 -6.47 -16.84 -7.45
N PHE A 85 -6.17 -15.99 -6.46
CA PHE A 85 -6.26 -16.40 -5.06
C PHE A 85 -7.69 -16.69 -4.62
N LYS A 86 -8.67 -15.94 -5.12
CA LYS A 86 -10.09 -16.20 -4.85
C LYS A 86 -10.58 -17.53 -5.41
N SER A 87 -9.96 -18.07 -6.48
CA SER A 87 -10.32 -19.37 -7.03
C SER A 87 -9.78 -20.56 -6.22
N PHE A 88 -8.85 -20.36 -5.29
CA PHE A 88 -8.38 -21.43 -4.43
C PHE A 88 -9.42 -21.79 -3.36
N ILE A 89 -9.59 -23.08 -3.12
CA ILE A 89 -10.47 -23.60 -2.08
C ILE A 89 -9.98 -23.11 -0.71
N THR A 90 -10.92 -22.65 0.12
CA THR A 90 -10.68 -22.18 1.48
C THR A 90 -11.64 -22.84 2.46
N LYS A 91 -11.40 -22.65 3.75
CA LYS A 91 -12.40 -22.97 4.78
C LYS A 91 -13.69 -22.18 4.54
N PRO A 92 -14.89 -22.73 4.86
CA PRO A 92 -16.16 -22.04 4.62
C PRO A 92 -16.30 -20.66 5.29
N ARG A 93 -15.60 -20.44 6.39
CA ARG A 93 -15.61 -19.15 7.13
C ARG A 93 -14.37 -18.28 6.86
N CYS A 94 -13.55 -18.65 5.87
CA CYS A 94 -12.36 -17.87 5.55
C CYS A 94 -12.76 -16.51 4.97
N ILE A 95 -12.12 -15.45 5.48
CA ILE A 95 -12.36 -14.07 5.06
C ILE A 95 -11.25 -13.63 4.12
N ASP A 96 -11.61 -13.09 2.95
CA ASP A 96 -10.68 -12.49 2.00
C ASP A 96 -10.69 -10.96 2.10
N LEU A 97 -9.54 -10.39 2.46
CA LEU A 97 -9.27 -8.97 2.38
C LEU A 97 -8.39 -8.71 1.14
N ALA A 98 -9.00 -8.34 0.02
CA ALA A 98 -8.31 -8.15 -1.24
C ALA A 98 -8.02 -6.67 -1.52
N PHE A 99 -6.75 -6.38 -1.83
CA PHE A 99 -6.26 -5.08 -2.27
C PHE A 99 -5.84 -5.18 -3.73
N ALA A 100 -6.85 -5.10 -4.61
CA ALA A 100 -6.71 -5.14 -6.06
C ALA A 100 -6.25 -3.78 -6.63
N ASN A 101 -6.15 -3.69 -7.95
CA ASN A 101 -5.86 -2.43 -8.63
C ASN A 101 -6.93 -1.39 -8.29
N ARG A 102 -6.49 -0.14 -8.11
CA ARG A 102 -7.36 1.00 -7.87
C ARG A 102 -7.03 2.11 -8.85
N TYR A 103 -8.06 2.80 -9.29
CA TYR A 103 -7.94 4.01 -10.07
C TYR A 103 -8.40 5.18 -9.21
N SER A 104 -7.44 5.98 -8.73
CA SER A 104 -7.72 7.13 -7.90
C SER A 104 -7.75 8.41 -8.73
N ILE A 105 -8.64 9.31 -8.37
CA ILE A 105 -8.80 10.61 -9.00
C ILE A 105 -8.67 11.71 -7.94
N SER A 106 -8.29 12.90 -8.37
CA SER A 106 -8.35 14.12 -7.57
C SER A 106 -9.37 15.07 -8.17
N VAL A 107 -10.18 15.69 -7.32
CA VAL A 107 -11.14 16.70 -7.73
C VAL A 107 -10.75 18.03 -7.06
N ILE A 108 -10.49 19.06 -7.85
CA ILE A 108 -10.00 20.36 -7.37
C ILE A 108 -10.90 21.46 -7.89
N ASP A 109 -11.35 22.35 -6.99
CA ASP A 109 -12.18 23.50 -7.33
C ASP A 109 -11.30 24.73 -7.61
N SER A 110 -11.26 25.16 -8.90
CA SER A 110 -10.48 26.31 -9.34
C SER A 110 -10.95 27.63 -8.73
N ASN A 111 -12.22 27.77 -8.41
CA ASN A 111 -12.77 28.99 -7.80
C ASN A 111 -12.33 29.11 -6.33
N LYS A 112 -12.15 27.97 -5.64
CA LYS A 112 -11.60 27.96 -4.28
C LYS A 112 -10.11 28.24 -4.28
N ILE A 113 -9.37 27.73 -5.26
CA ILE A 113 -7.93 28.02 -5.41
C ILE A 113 -7.68 29.52 -5.60
N GLU A 114 -8.49 30.21 -6.38
CA GLU A 114 -8.37 31.65 -6.60
C GLU A 114 -8.40 32.44 -5.29
N ARG A 115 -9.16 31.98 -4.30
CA ARG A 115 -9.29 32.62 -2.98
C ARG A 115 -8.14 32.31 -2.02
N LEU A 116 -7.25 31.40 -2.37
CA LEU A 116 -6.12 31.04 -1.53
C LEU A 116 -5.03 32.12 -1.61
N ASN A 117 -4.47 32.47 -0.46
CA ASN A 117 -3.23 33.25 -0.45
C ASN A 117 -2.04 32.37 -0.93
N SER A 118 -0.94 33.01 -1.24
CA SER A 118 0.27 32.35 -1.77
C SER A 118 0.83 31.25 -0.85
N LYS A 119 0.70 31.40 0.47
CA LYS A 119 1.16 30.41 1.46
C LYS A 119 0.29 29.16 1.42
N ASP A 120 -1.01 29.31 1.41
CA ASP A 120 -1.96 28.19 1.43
C ASP A 120 -1.95 27.44 0.11
N LEU A 121 -1.80 28.15 -1.01
CA LEU A 121 -1.64 27.52 -2.33
C LEU A 121 -0.37 26.64 -2.38
N LYS A 122 0.74 27.11 -1.80
CA LYS A 122 1.98 26.34 -1.70
C LYS A 122 1.81 25.11 -0.82
N ILE A 123 1.07 25.22 0.29
CA ILE A 123 0.76 24.08 1.16
C ILE A 123 -0.08 23.05 0.41
N LEU A 124 -1.10 23.49 -0.32
CA LEU A 124 -1.94 22.61 -1.13
C LEU A 124 -1.13 21.87 -2.20
N ALA A 125 -0.28 22.59 -2.92
CA ALA A 125 0.61 21.99 -3.92
C ALA A 125 1.56 20.94 -3.29
N LYS A 126 2.08 21.21 -2.07
CA LYS A 126 2.92 20.25 -1.35
C LYS A 126 2.14 19.00 -0.92
N LYS A 127 0.91 19.15 -0.46
CA LYS A 127 0.04 18.00 -0.13
C LYS A 127 -0.24 17.17 -1.37
N PHE A 128 -0.58 17.78 -2.49
CA PHE A 128 -0.79 17.11 -3.76
C PHE A 128 0.49 16.38 -4.25
N TYR A 129 1.66 17.01 -4.08
CA TYR A 129 2.94 16.37 -4.36
C TYR A 129 3.13 15.10 -3.54
N ASN A 130 2.86 15.15 -2.24
CA ASN A 130 3.00 13.99 -1.37
C ASN A 130 2.07 12.84 -1.78
N ASP A 131 0.85 13.15 -2.18
CA ASP A 131 -0.15 12.14 -2.60
C ASP A 131 0.20 11.52 -3.97
N THR A 132 0.92 12.26 -4.81
CA THR A 132 1.17 11.86 -6.20
C THR A 132 2.58 11.34 -6.41
N TYR A 133 3.61 12.08 -6.00
CA TYR A 133 5.00 11.84 -6.41
C TYR A 133 5.84 11.08 -5.39
N THR A 134 5.50 11.10 -4.10
CA THR A 134 6.31 10.44 -3.04
C THR A 134 6.48 8.93 -3.28
N MET A 135 5.51 8.29 -3.94
CA MET A 135 5.54 6.87 -4.29
C MET A 135 5.63 6.65 -5.81
N ASP A 136 6.20 7.60 -6.56
CA ASP A 136 6.31 7.57 -8.02
C ASP A 136 4.99 7.21 -8.73
N GLN A 137 3.88 7.75 -8.23
CA GLN A 137 2.51 7.46 -8.68
C GLN A 137 2.05 5.99 -8.50
N PHE A 138 2.84 5.15 -7.83
CA PHE A 138 2.48 3.75 -7.58
C PHE A 138 1.65 3.54 -6.31
N GLY A 139 1.38 4.60 -5.54
CA GLY A 139 0.46 4.52 -4.40
C GLY A 139 -0.97 4.22 -4.87
N CYS A 140 -1.68 3.33 -4.18
CA CYS A 140 -3.08 3.04 -4.51
C CYS A 140 -4.02 4.24 -4.33
N SER A 141 -3.59 5.27 -3.61
CA SER A 141 -4.29 6.57 -3.42
C SER A 141 -3.73 7.67 -4.32
N SER A 142 -2.65 7.43 -5.06
CA SER A 142 -2.09 8.44 -5.96
C SER A 142 -3.03 8.70 -7.14
N PRO A 143 -3.46 9.95 -7.37
CA PRO A 143 -4.41 10.26 -8.42
C PRO A 143 -3.78 10.09 -9.82
N ASN A 144 -4.45 9.30 -10.65
CA ASN A 144 -4.10 9.14 -12.06
C ASN A 144 -4.70 10.24 -12.95
N SER A 145 -5.73 10.91 -12.46
CA SER A 145 -6.40 12.00 -13.18
C SER A 145 -6.82 13.08 -12.21
N VAL A 146 -6.79 14.34 -12.69
CA VAL A 146 -7.26 15.51 -11.95
C VAL A 146 -8.46 16.09 -12.67
N PHE A 147 -9.58 16.17 -11.99
CA PHE A 147 -10.81 16.80 -12.45
C PHE A 147 -10.93 18.18 -11.83
N TRP A 148 -11.12 19.19 -12.69
CA TRP A 148 -11.28 20.56 -12.27
C TRP A 148 -12.75 20.93 -12.20
N LEU A 149 -13.19 21.40 -11.03
CA LEU A 149 -14.43 22.14 -10.90
C LEU A 149 -14.16 23.63 -11.14
N GLY A 150 -15.13 24.31 -11.75
CA GLY A 150 -15.01 25.74 -12.11
C GLY A 150 -14.19 25.97 -13.37
N LYS A 151 -14.26 27.23 -13.86
CA LYS A 151 -13.69 27.64 -15.15
C LYS A 151 -12.48 28.57 -15.04
N ASN A 152 -11.97 28.85 -13.82
CA ASN A 152 -10.85 29.76 -13.63
C ASN A 152 -9.52 29.11 -14.09
N ASN A 153 -9.11 29.42 -15.31
CA ASN A 153 -7.91 28.87 -15.91
C ASN A 153 -6.62 29.42 -15.29
N ASP A 154 -6.64 30.65 -14.79
CA ASP A 154 -5.44 31.27 -14.19
C ASP A 154 -5.15 30.64 -12.81
N ALA A 155 -6.19 30.36 -12.04
CA ALA A 155 -6.06 29.60 -10.79
C ALA A 155 -5.49 28.19 -11.05
N LYS A 156 -5.94 27.48 -12.10
CA LYS A 156 -5.41 26.19 -12.51
C LYS A 156 -3.94 26.26 -12.88
N LYS A 157 -3.55 27.25 -13.71
CA LYS A 157 -2.16 27.49 -14.10
C LYS A 157 -1.28 27.79 -12.90
N ASN A 158 -1.75 28.64 -11.98
CA ASN A 158 -1.02 28.99 -10.78
C ASN A 158 -0.79 27.80 -9.86
N PHE A 159 -1.78 26.92 -9.69
CA PHE A 159 -1.61 25.67 -8.95
C PHE A 159 -0.51 24.79 -9.57
N TRP A 160 -0.56 24.54 -10.88
CA TRP A 160 0.45 23.74 -11.57
C TRP A 160 1.83 24.37 -11.50
N PHE A 161 1.92 25.69 -11.59
CA PHE A 161 3.18 26.42 -11.42
C PHE A 161 3.77 26.26 -10.01
N GLN A 162 2.93 26.30 -8.96
CA GLN A 162 3.41 26.05 -7.61
C GLN A 162 3.84 24.58 -7.42
N LEU A 163 3.14 23.66 -8.03
CA LEU A 163 3.51 22.24 -7.99
C LEU A 163 4.85 21.99 -8.71
N SER A 164 5.05 22.54 -9.90
CA SER A 164 6.30 22.38 -10.66
C SER A 164 7.53 22.87 -9.88
N LYS A 165 7.40 23.94 -9.11
CA LYS A 165 8.48 24.42 -8.23
C LYS A 165 8.85 23.43 -7.11
N ILE A 166 7.95 22.52 -6.75
CA ILE A 166 8.18 21.51 -5.72
C ILE A 166 8.79 20.25 -6.36
N VAL A 167 8.32 19.87 -7.54
CA VAL A 167 8.81 18.69 -8.28
C VAL A 167 10.24 18.87 -8.74
N ASN A 168 10.63 20.08 -9.15
CA ASN A 168 11.97 20.39 -9.68
C ASN A 168 13.03 20.69 -8.59
N LYS A 169 12.72 20.44 -7.32
CA LYS A 169 13.66 20.52 -6.20
C LYS A 169 14.18 19.15 -5.81
#